data_08235a1cb1d796b619c392e6077646ff
#
_entry.id   08235a1cb1d796b619c392e6077646ff
#
_cell.length_a   1.000
_cell.length_b   1.000
_cell.length_c   1.000
_cell.angle_alpha   90.00
_cell.angle_beta   90.00
_cell.angle_gamma   90.00
#
_symmetry.space_group_name_H-M   'P 1'
#
loop_
_entity.id
_entity.type
_entity.pdbx_description
1 polymer ?
#
loop_
_entity_poly.entity_id
_entity_poly.type
_entity_poly.pdbx_seq_one_letter_code
_entity_poly.pdbx_strand_id
1 'polypeptide(L)'
;MTILKSLSLPFLLMAFLAMPAVAEQLPAPVNGVTFEEWASANGRLANKQDEAEVFAVLGLNKQSFEAVNVAFTEAMKTSGSNGDIMRVFGEAFGDPNRGRFAKTEQVDIEGKLATLDDYARVQGHLQAATKLKIDPAAVLEEHNLTPYEYSQEAGRWVRAMAMEAQKDSSNTLKYRDAIDRYEQEYIAKLSKK
;
A
#
# COMPACT_ATOMS: atom_id res chain seq x y z
N MET A 1 52.52 -60.13 7.08
CA MET A 1 52.56 -59.21 5.91
C MET A 1 51.14 -59.00 5.47
N THR A 2 50.50 -57.95 6.00
CA THR A 2 49.06 -57.68 5.72
C THR A 2 48.97 -56.28 5.13
N ILE A 3 48.54 -56.21 3.88
CA ILE A 3 48.47 -55.01 3.07
C ILE A 3 47.13 -54.33 3.37
N LEU A 4 47.16 -53.15 4.01
CA LEU A 4 45.99 -52.31 4.17
C LEU A 4 45.68 -51.59 2.82
N LYS A 5 44.55 -51.91 2.23
CA LYS A 5 44.00 -51.15 1.05
C LYS A 5 43.28 -49.92 1.60
N SER A 6 43.82 -48.73 1.29
CA SER A 6 43.18 -47.46 1.56
C SER A 6 42.02 -47.27 0.57
N LEU A 7 40.80 -47.14 1.11
CA LEU A 7 39.62 -46.82 0.37
C LEU A 7 39.48 -45.28 0.31
N SER A 8 39.81 -44.70 -0.84
CA SER A 8 39.60 -43.26 -1.10
C SER A 8 38.14 -43.05 -1.47
N LEU A 9 37.42 -42.38 -0.56
CA LEU A 9 36.01 -41.91 -0.77
C LEU A 9 36.04 -40.60 -1.57
N PRO A 10 35.41 -40.51 -2.74
CA PRO A 10 35.31 -39.23 -3.45
C PRO A 10 34.29 -38.36 -2.75
N PHE A 11 34.77 -37.21 -2.23
CA PHE A 11 33.95 -36.14 -1.68
C PHE A 11 33.15 -35.47 -2.82
N LEU A 12 31.89 -35.88 -2.99
CA LEU A 12 30.98 -35.26 -3.93
C LEU A 12 30.58 -33.88 -3.45
N LEU A 13 31.29 -32.86 -3.96
CA LEU A 13 31.01 -31.45 -3.69
C LEU A 13 29.67 -31.09 -4.37
N MET A 14 28.55 -31.18 -3.65
CA MET A 14 27.27 -30.66 -4.13
C MET A 14 27.37 -29.12 -4.13
N ALA A 15 27.66 -28.55 -5.30
CA ALA A 15 27.50 -27.13 -5.55
C ALA A 15 26.00 -26.78 -5.45
N PHE A 16 25.57 -26.26 -4.32
CA PHE A 16 24.29 -25.58 -4.22
C PHE A 16 24.37 -24.33 -5.12
N LEU A 17 23.81 -24.45 -6.33
CA LEU A 17 23.46 -23.28 -7.12
C LEU A 17 22.37 -22.52 -6.35
N ALA A 18 22.79 -21.53 -5.56
CA ALA A 18 21.91 -20.53 -5.03
C ALA A 18 21.32 -19.80 -6.25
N MET A 19 20.10 -20.16 -6.66
CA MET A 19 19.34 -19.33 -7.58
C MET A 19 19.18 -17.98 -6.89
N PRO A 20 19.64 -16.87 -7.51
CA PRO A 20 19.31 -15.57 -6.99
C PRO A 20 17.78 -15.48 -6.96
N ALA A 21 17.20 -15.21 -5.79
CA ALA A 21 15.81 -14.77 -5.71
C ALA A 21 15.73 -13.56 -6.65
N VAL A 22 14.99 -13.66 -7.73
CA VAL A 22 14.70 -12.52 -8.61
C VAL A 22 13.81 -11.62 -7.79
N ALA A 23 14.40 -10.64 -7.10
CA ALA A 23 13.64 -9.54 -6.55
C ALA A 23 12.90 -8.91 -7.72
N GLU A 24 11.58 -8.84 -7.65
CA GLU A 24 10.76 -8.23 -8.68
C GLU A 24 11.21 -6.77 -8.81
N GLN A 25 11.83 -6.45 -9.94
CA GLN A 25 12.40 -5.12 -10.14
C GLN A 25 11.27 -4.12 -10.38
N LEU A 26 11.31 -3.00 -9.69
CA LEU A 26 10.41 -1.89 -9.97
C LEU A 26 10.53 -1.47 -11.44
N PRO A 27 9.45 -0.95 -12.03
CA PRO A 27 9.47 -0.45 -13.39
C PRO A 27 10.56 0.60 -13.59
N ALA A 28 11.21 0.59 -14.76
CA ALA A 28 12.18 1.62 -15.11
C ALA A 28 11.52 3.01 -15.12
N PRO A 29 12.27 4.09 -14.82
CA PRO A 29 11.74 5.45 -14.84
C PRO A 29 11.13 5.82 -16.21
N VAL A 30 9.98 6.49 -16.19
CA VAL A 30 9.27 6.98 -17.38
C VAL A 30 9.33 8.51 -17.38
N ASN A 31 9.78 9.13 -18.48
CA ASN A 31 10.00 10.58 -18.56
C ASN A 31 10.84 11.14 -17.39
N GLY A 32 11.81 10.36 -16.89
CA GLY A 32 12.66 10.72 -15.77
C GLY A 32 11.97 10.67 -14.40
N VAL A 33 10.76 10.11 -14.30
CA VAL A 33 10.01 9.90 -13.05
C VAL A 33 10.12 8.44 -12.63
N THR A 34 10.51 8.19 -11.38
CA THR A 34 10.52 6.85 -10.80
C THR A 34 9.11 6.40 -10.41
N PHE A 35 8.93 5.09 -10.22
CA PHE A 35 7.66 4.53 -9.78
C PHE A 35 7.23 5.08 -8.41
N GLU A 36 8.17 5.25 -7.47
CA GLU A 36 7.90 5.84 -6.16
C GLU A 36 7.47 7.32 -6.26
N GLU A 37 8.14 8.12 -7.11
CA GLU A 37 7.78 9.52 -7.31
C GLU A 37 6.39 9.66 -7.92
N TRP A 38 6.03 8.79 -8.87
CA TRP A 38 4.69 8.74 -9.43
C TRP A 38 3.63 8.35 -8.39
N ALA A 39 3.90 7.35 -7.55
CA ALA A 39 3.01 6.97 -6.47
C ALA A 39 2.83 8.10 -5.44
N SER A 40 3.92 8.79 -5.07
CA SER A 40 3.88 9.98 -4.21
C SER A 40 3.07 11.12 -4.82
N ALA A 41 3.24 11.38 -6.13
CA ALA A 41 2.44 12.37 -6.85
C ALA A 41 0.94 12.03 -6.80
N ASN A 42 0.56 10.77 -7.01
CA ASN A 42 -0.82 10.33 -6.90
C ASN A 42 -1.38 10.51 -5.48
N GLY A 43 -0.59 10.27 -4.44
CA GLY A 43 -0.96 10.57 -3.05
C GLY A 43 -1.29 12.04 -2.84
N ARG A 44 -0.45 12.94 -3.38
CA ARG A 44 -0.66 14.40 -3.30
C ARG A 44 -1.88 14.86 -4.08
N LEU A 45 -2.08 14.36 -5.30
CA LEU A 45 -3.26 14.65 -6.10
C LEU A 45 -4.55 14.15 -5.43
N ALA A 46 -4.53 12.96 -4.83
CA ALA A 46 -5.65 12.43 -4.05
C ALA A 46 -5.97 13.30 -2.82
N ASN A 47 -4.95 13.97 -2.26
CA ASN A 47 -5.11 14.97 -1.19
C ASN A 47 -5.46 16.38 -1.71
N LYS A 48 -5.86 16.50 -2.98
CA LYS A 48 -6.30 17.75 -3.61
C LYS A 48 -5.23 18.84 -3.71
N GLN A 49 -3.94 18.48 -3.67
CA GLN A 49 -2.87 19.41 -4.01
C GLN A 49 -2.99 19.83 -5.47
N ASP A 50 -2.63 21.07 -5.79
CA ASP A 50 -2.70 21.62 -7.15
C ASP A 50 -1.89 20.78 -8.15
N GLU A 51 -2.53 20.39 -9.27
CA GLU A 51 -1.91 19.54 -10.30
C GLU A 51 -0.65 20.19 -10.88
N ALA A 52 -0.67 21.50 -11.13
CA ALA A 52 0.45 22.19 -11.73
C ALA A 52 1.67 22.23 -10.80
N GLU A 53 1.45 22.39 -9.50
CA GLU A 53 2.52 22.31 -8.48
C GLU A 53 3.13 20.91 -8.41
N VAL A 54 2.29 19.87 -8.36
CA VAL A 54 2.75 18.47 -8.34
C VAL A 54 3.55 18.13 -9.60
N PHE A 55 3.06 18.53 -10.77
CA PHE A 55 3.74 18.25 -12.03
C PHE A 55 5.05 19.05 -12.15
N ALA A 56 5.09 20.29 -11.66
CA ALA A 56 6.30 21.12 -11.67
C ALA A 56 7.44 20.49 -10.85
N VAL A 57 7.15 19.89 -9.69
CA VAL A 57 8.15 19.16 -8.89
C VAL A 57 8.76 18.00 -9.68
N LEU A 58 7.97 17.33 -10.50
CA LEU A 58 8.43 16.25 -11.38
C LEU A 58 9.10 16.74 -12.67
N GLY A 59 9.06 18.04 -12.95
CA GLY A 59 9.54 18.60 -14.22
C GLY A 59 8.65 18.21 -15.41
N LEU A 60 7.37 17.97 -15.17
CA LEU A 60 6.41 17.52 -16.16
C LEU A 60 5.31 18.58 -16.40
N ASN A 61 4.59 18.39 -17.49
CA ASN A 61 3.29 18.99 -17.73
C ASN A 61 2.20 17.91 -17.68
N LYS A 62 0.93 18.28 -17.80
CA LYS A 62 -0.20 17.36 -17.74
C LYS A 62 -0.10 16.21 -18.75
N GLN A 63 0.28 16.50 -19.99
CA GLN A 63 0.37 15.47 -21.04
C GLN A 63 1.50 14.45 -20.76
N SER A 64 2.66 14.92 -20.31
CA SER A 64 3.79 14.06 -19.97
C SER A 64 3.54 13.26 -18.69
N PHE A 65 2.82 13.83 -17.71
CA PHE A 65 2.37 13.09 -16.53
C PHE A 65 1.38 11.99 -16.88
N GLU A 66 0.43 12.24 -17.81
CA GLU A 66 -0.51 11.22 -18.26
C GLU A 66 0.21 10.02 -18.90
N ALA A 67 1.25 10.26 -19.69
CA ALA A 67 2.06 9.17 -20.24
C ALA A 67 2.75 8.33 -19.15
N VAL A 68 3.25 8.97 -18.08
CA VAL A 68 3.81 8.29 -16.90
C VAL A 68 2.72 7.48 -16.19
N ASN A 69 1.54 8.07 -16.02
CA ASN A 69 0.41 7.46 -15.36
C ASN A 69 -0.07 6.18 -16.07
N VAL A 70 -0.21 6.23 -17.38
CA VAL A 70 -0.56 5.05 -18.21
C VAL A 70 0.47 3.94 -18.05
N ALA A 71 1.76 4.26 -18.17
CA ALA A 71 2.83 3.27 -18.12
C ALA A 71 2.89 2.55 -16.75
N PHE A 72 2.85 3.30 -15.66
CA PHE A 72 2.94 2.70 -14.33
C PHE A 72 1.64 2.01 -13.89
N THR A 73 0.48 2.50 -14.31
CA THR A 73 -0.79 1.81 -14.10
C THR A 73 -0.80 0.44 -14.80
N GLU A 74 -0.26 0.36 -16.01
CA GLU A 74 -0.14 -0.93 -16.72
C GLU A 74 0.87 -1.87 -16.03
N ALA A 75 1.99 -1.35 -15.55
CA ALA A 75 2.94 -2.14 -14.76
C ALA A 75 2.29 -2.71 -13.49
N MET A 76 1.46 -1.94 -12.79
CA MET A 76 0.70 -2.43 -11.62
C MET A 76 -0.29 -3.54 -11.98
N LYS A 77 -1.01 -3.41 -13.10
CA LYS A 77 -1.95 -4.45 -13.55
C LYS A 77 -1.26 -5.78 -13.85
N THR A 78 -0.06 -5.73 -14.42
CA THR A 78 0.70 -6.92 -14.83
C THR A 78 1.45 -7.58 -13.68
N SER A 79 1.75 -6.86 -12.59
CA SER A 79 2.51 -7.37 -11.44
C SER A 79 1.71 -8.29 -10.50
N GLY A 80 0.38 -8.31 -10.60
CA GLY A 80 -0.48 -9.02 -9.64
C GLY A 80 -0.55 -8.35 -8.27
N SER A 81 -1.36 -8.91 -7.36
CA SER A 81 -1.70 -8.25 -6.07
C SER A 81 -0.62 -8.38 -4.98
N ASN A 82 0.37 -9.24 -5.14
CA ASN A 82 1.33 -9.62 -4.07
C ASN A 82 2.77 -9.23 -4.38
N GLY A 83 3.02 -8.40 -5.39
CA GLY A 83 4.37 -8.00 -5.79
C GLY A 83 4.92 -6.81 -5.01
N ASP A 84 6.23 -6.61 -5.07
CA ASP A 84 6.93 -5.43 -4.54
C ASP A 84 6.37 -4.12 -5.10
N ILE A 85 5.88 -4.14 -6.35
CA ILE A 85 5.24 -3.01 -7.01
C ILE A 85 4.04 -2.48 -6.19
N MET A 86 3.13 -3.37 -5.75
CA MET A 86 1.96 -2.95 -4.96
C MET A 86 2.34 -2.44 -3.58
N ARG A 87 3.35 -3.08 -2.94
CA ARG A 87 3.89 -2.63 -1.66
C ARG A 87 4.51 -1.23 -1.78
N VAL A 88 5.39 -1.03 -2.76
CA VAL A 88 6.06 0.26 -2.97
C VAL A 88 5.06 1.35 -3.33
N PHE A 89 4.05 1.03 -4.16
CA PHE A 89 2.96 1.97 -4.44
C PHE A 89 2.24 2.39 -3.16
N GLY A 90 1.81 1.43 -2.34
CA GLY A 90 1.09 1.72 -1.09
C GLY A 90 1.92 2.55 -0.11
N GLU A 91 3.20 2.23 0.04
CA GLU A 91 4.12 2.97 0.90
C GLU A 91 4.33 4.41 0.41
N ALA A 92 4.56 4.61 -0.90
CA ALA A 92 4.83 5.93 -1.46
C ALA A 92 3.55 6.79 -1.60
N PHE A 93 2.41 6.17 -1.87
CA PHE A 93 1.12 6.83 -1.85
C PHE A 93 0.74 7.28 -0.42
N GLY A 94 1.00 6.43 0.58
CA GLY A 94 0.75 6.72 1.98
C GLY A 94 1.76 7.66 2.63
N ASP A 95 2.99 7.77 2.10
CA ASP A 95 4.01 8.75 2.48
C ASP A 95 4.46 9.51 1.22
N PRO A 96 3.73 10.56 0.82
CA PRO A 96 3.96 11.25 -0.45
C PRO A 96 5.14 12.23 -0.43
N ASN A 97 6.03 12.12 0.56
CA ASN A 97 7.21 12.96 0.73
C ASN A 97 8.49 12.24 0.26
N ARG A 98 8.40 11.41 -0.78
CA ARG A 98 9.52 10.62 -1.32
C ARG A 98 10.10 11.21 -2.59
N GLY A 99 11.35 10.83 -2.90
CA GLY A 99 12.04 11.31 -4.09
C GLY A 99 12.17 12.83 -4.11
N ARG A 100 11.80 13.46 -5.23
CA ARG A 100 11.82 14.93 -5.37
C ARG A 100 10.89 15.64 -4.39
N PHE A 101 9.83 14.99 -3.94
CA PHE A 101 8.90 15.54 -2.96
C PHE A 101 9.44 15.59 -1.53
N ALA A 102 10.52 14.90 -1.20
CA ALA A 102 11.14 14.97 0.12
C ALA A 102 11.63 16.36 0.51
N LYS A 103 11.81 17.25 -0.48
CA LYS A 103 12.27 18.64 -0.31
C LYS A 103 11.15 19.68 -0.40
N THR A 104 9.92 19.24 -0.62
CA THR A 104 8.73 20.11 -0.67
C THR A 104 8.09 20.21 0.70
N GLU A 105 7.12 21.11 0.85
CA GLU A 105 6.29 21.16 2.05
C GLU A 105 5.65 19.81 2.30
N GLN A 106 5.80 19.31 3.54
CA GLN A 106 5.22 18.04 3.92
C GLN A 106 3.71 18.20 4.05
N VAL A 107 2.98 17.26 3.46
CA VAL A 107 1.53 17.20 3.66
C VAL A 107 1.29 16.51 5.00
N ASP A 108 0.93 17.30 6.01
CA ASP A 108 0.53 16.78 7.32
C ASP A 108 -0.98 16.58 7.34
N ILE A 109 -1.43 15.51 7.98
CA ILE A 109 -2.85 15.18 8.09
C ILE A 109 -3.21 15.11 9.57
N GLU A 110 -4.08 16.01 9.97
CA GLU A 110 -4.73 15.89 11.26
C GLU A 110 -5.51 14.57 11.33
N GLY A 111 -5.34 13.84 12.44
CA GLY A 111 -6.01 12.57 12.67
C GLY A 111 -7.52 12.70 12.69
N LYS A 112 -8.19 12.45 11.55
CA LYS A 112 -9.65 12.55 11.42
C LYS A 112 -10.39 11.38 12.04
N LEU A 113 -9.74 10.22 12.17
CA LEU A 113 -10.29 9.02 12.81
C LEU A 113 -9.64 8.86 14.19
N ALA A 114 -10.06 9.71 15.14
CA ALA A 114 -9.40 9.83 16.44
C ALA A 114 -9.51 8.56 17.29
N THR A 115 -10.61 7.81 17.17
CA THR A 115 -10.90 6.63 17.97
C THR A 115 -10.94 5.36 17.14
N LEU A 116 -10.78 4.19 17.79
CA LEU A 116 -10.98 2.90 17.14
C LEU A 116 -12.39 2.80 16.53
N ASP A 117 -13.40 3.36 17.20
CA ASP A 117 -14.77 3.31 16.72
C ASP A 117 -14.95 4.10 15.42
N ASP A 118 -14.31 5.26 15.29
CA ASP A 118 -14.29 6.05 14.06
C ASP A 118 -13.64 5.27 12.91
N TYR A 119 -12.45 4.69 13.17
CA TYR A 119 -11.76 3.87 12.18
C TYR A 119 -12.57 2.64 11.78
N ALA A 120 -13.09 1.89 12.76
CA ALA A 120 -13.86 0.68 12.51
C ALA A 120 -15.14 0.96 11.71
N ARG A 121 -15.78 2.11 11.94
CA ARG A 121 -16.95 2.55 11.18
C ARG A 121 -16.65 2.76 9.70
N VAL A 122 -15.58 3.47 9.38
CA VAL A 122 -15.16 3.71 7.99
C VAL A 122 -14.71 2.40 7.34
N GLN A 123 -13.88 1.62 8.03
CA GLN A 123 -13.38 0.35 7.52
C GLN A 123 -14.50 -0.66 7.28
N GLY A 124 -15.45 -0.78 8.20
CA GLY A 124 -16.62 -1.65 8.05
C GLY A 124 -17.52 -1.21 6.89
N HIS A 125 -17.72 0.10 6.70
CA HIS A 125 -18.47 0.62 5.55
C HIS A 125 -17.79 0.27 4.22
N LEU A 126 -16.46 0.45 4.13
CA LEU A 126 -15.69 0.08 2.94
C LEU A 126 -15.75 -1.43 2.63
N GLN A 127 -15.72 -2.29 3.67
CA GLN A 127 -15.86 -3.73 3.49
C GLN A 127 -17.27 -4.09 2.98
N ALA A 128 -18.31 -3.50 3.56
CA ALA A 128 -19.68 -3.67 3.10
C ALA A 128 -19.86 -3.20 1.64
N ALA A 129 -19.33 -2.03 1.31
CA ALA A 129 -19.35 -1.47 -0.04
C ALA A 129 -18.65 -2.39 -1.06
N THR A 130 -17.51 -2.94 -0.71
CA THR A 130 -16.78 -3.91 -1.54
C THR A 130 -17.62 -5.15 -1.83
N LYS A 131 -18.28 -5.71 -0.81
CA LYS A 131 -19.18 -6.87 -0.97
C LYS A 131 -20.39 -6.56 -1.85
N LEU A 132 -20.90 -5.34 -1.77
CA LEU A 132 -22.06 -4.88 -2.52
C LEU A 132 -21.69 -4.21 -3.86
N LYS A 133 -20.40 -4.18 -4.23
CA LYS A 133 -19.87 -3.55 -5.45
C LYS A 133 -20.20 -2.05 -5.56
N ILE A 134 -20.21 -1.37 -4.43
CA ILE A 134 -20.35 0.09 -4.33
C ILE A 134 -18.95 0.73 -4.45
N ASP A 135 -18.87 1.89 -5.10
CA ASP A 135 -17.60 2.62 -5.25
C ASP A 135 -17.03 3.03 -3.89
N PRO A 136 -15.83 2.57 -3.52
CA PRO A 136 -15.18 2.97 -2.28
C PRO A 136 -14.93 4.48 -2.16
N ALA A 137 -14.75 5.19 -3.27
CA ALA A 137 -14.54 6.64 -3.26
C ALA A 137 -15.79 7.38 -2.74
N ALA A 138 -16.99 6.93 -3.14
CA ALA A 138 -18.25 7.48 -2.64
C ALA A 138 -18.41 7.24 -1.12
N VAL A 139 -17.96 6.08 -0.62
CA VAL A 139 -17.97 5.80 0.83
C VAL A 139 -17.06 6.76 1.58
N LEU A 140 -15.85 7.00 1.09
CA LEU A 140 -14.91 7.92 1.72
C LEU A 140 -15.46 9.36 1.74
N GLU A 141 -16.11 9.77 0.66
CA GLU A 141 -16.78 11.08 0.59
C GLU A 141 -17.89 11.23 1.64
N GLU A 142 -18.72 10.19 1.87
CA GLU A 142 -19.73 10.18 2.95
C GLU A 142 -19.11 10.39 4.35
N HIS A 143 -17.85 9.96 4.54
CA HIS A 143 -17.09 10.14 5.77
C HIS A 143 -16.24 11.41 5.79
N ASN A 144 -16.33 12.27 4.79
CA ASN A 144 -15.51 13.49 4.61
C ASN A 144 -14.00 13.18 4.59
N LEU A 145 -13.62 12.08 3.95
CA LEU A 145 -12.24 11.63 3.78
C LEU A 145 -11.85 11.60 2.31
N THR A 146 -10.64 12.03 2.02
CA THR A 146 -10.00 11.70 0.75
C THR A 146 -9.36 10.30 0.83
N PRO A 147 -9.10 9.64 -0.31
CA PRO A 147 -8.35 8.37 -0.31
C PRO A 147 -6.99 8.48 0.39
N TYR A 148 -6.32 9.63 0.26
CA TYR A 148 -5.07 9.90 0.93
C TYR A 148 -5.23 9.95 2.45
N GLU A 149 -6.13 10.78 2.97
CA GLU A 149 -6.41 10.89 4.40
C GLU A 149 -6.78 9.53 5.01
N TYR A 150 -7.63 8.78 4.33
CA TYR A 150 -7.96 7.43 4.77
C TYR A 150 -6.74 6.50 4.81
N SER A 151 -5.85 6.55 3.81
CA SER A 151 -4.64 5.71 3.79
C SER A 151 -3.71 6.02 4.97
N GLN A 152 -3.57 7.29 5.35
CA GLN A 152 -2.80 7.72 6.51
C GLN A 152 -3.41 7.21 7.81
N GLU A 153 -4.71 7.40 7.98
CA GLU A 153 -5.45 6.93 9.15
C GLU A 153 -5.39 5.40 9.28
N ALA A 154 -5.64 4.69 8.19
CA ALA A 154 -5.54 3.23 8.16
C ALA A 154 -4.13 2.74 8.52
N GLY A 155 -3.09 3.37 7.99
CA GLY A 155 -1.70 3.06 8.34
C GLY A 155 -1.40 3.30 9.82
N ARG A 156 -1.90 4.38 10.41
CA ARG A 156 -1.78 4.68 11.85
C ARG A 156 -2.46 3.61 12.70
N TRP A 157 -3.70 3.25 12.35
CA TRP A 157 -4.46 2.24 13.09
C TRP A 157 -3.89 0.83 12.93
N VAL A 158 -3.44 0.44 11.74
CA VAL A 158 -2.76 -0.86 11.53
C VAL A 158 -1.50 -0.97 12.40
N ARG A 159 -0.69 0.08 12.50
CA ARG A 159 0.47 0.10 13.40
C ARG A 159 0.06 -0.02 14.88
N ALA A 160 -0.97 0.73 15.30
CA ALA A 160 -1.48 0.65 16.66
C ALA A 160 -2.00 -0.76 17.00
N MET A 161 -2.75 -1.37 16.08
CA MET A 161 -3.23 -2.76 16.23
C MET A 161 -2.08 -3.76 16.35
N ALA A 162 -1.03 -3.62 15.53
CA ALA A 162 0.14 -4.49 15.58
C ALA A 162 0.87 -4.37 16.93
N MET A 163 1.03 -3.15 17.45
CA MET A 163 1.65 -2.91 18.75
C MET A 163 0.83 -3.49 19.91
N GLU A 164 -0.49 -3.37 19.87
CA GLU A 164 -1.38 -3.96 20.88
C GLU A 164 -1.41 -5.48 20.81
N ALA A 165 -1.36 -6.06 19.60
CA ALA A 165 -1.28 -7.50 19.40
C ALA A 165 0.02 -8.12 19.95
N GLN A 166 1.12 -7.36 19.92
CA GLN A 166 2.39 -7.79 20.52
C GLN A 166 2.31 -7.87 22.06
N LYS A 167 1.50 -7.02 22.69
CA LYS A 167 1.28 -7.04 24.14
C LYS A 167 0.37 -8.20 24.54
N ASP A 168 -0.72 -8.39 23.82
CA ASP A 168 -1.70 -9.45 23.99
C ASP A 168 -2.42 -9.72 22.66
N SER A 169 -2.27 -10.93 22.13
CA SER A 169 -2.88 -11.33 20.87
C SER A 169 -4.41 -11.25 20.88
N SER A 170 -5.05 -11.33 22.06
CA SER A 170 -6.50 -11.16 22.20
C SER A 170 -6.98 -9.77 21.83
N ASN A 171 -6.10 -8.75 21.86
CA ASN A 171 -6.45 -7.39 21.46
C ASN A 171 -6.85 -7.31 19.99
N THR A 172 -6.30 -8.17 19.12
CA THR A 172 -6.71 -8.23 17.71
C THR A 172 -8.19 -8.52 17.53
N LEU A 173 -8.78 -9.29 18.43
CA LEU A 173 -10.21 -9.62 18.38
C LEU A 173 -11.08 -8.38 18.52
N LYS A 174 -10.73 -7.47 19.44
CA LYS A 174 -11.48 -6.21 19.66
C LYS A 174 -11.57 -5.35 18.40
N TYR A 175 -10.45 -5.26 17.66
CA TYR A 175 -10.39 -4.49 16.42
C TYR A 175 -11.24 -5.14 15.33
N ARG A 176 -11.09 -6.45 15.16
CA ARG A 176 -11.86 -7.21 14.19
C ARG A 176 -13.35 -7.13 14.50
N ASP A 177 -13.74 -7.40 15.74
CA ASP A 177 -15.15 -7.41 16.16
C ASP A 177 -15.81 -6.04 15.98
N ALA A 178 -15.06 -4.95 16.21
CA ALA A 178 -15.55 -3.60 15.94
C ALA A 178 -15.80 -3.35 14.45
N ILE A 179 -14.87 -3.76 13.59
CA ILE A 179 -14.98 -3.63 12.13
C ILE A 179 -16.14 -4.50 11.61
N ASP A 180 -16.20 -5.77 12.03
CA ASP A 180 -17.22 -6.72 11.59
C ASP A 180 -18.64 -6.25 11.99
N ARG A 181 -18.80 -5.65 13.17
CA ARG A 181 -20.05 -5.04 13.60
C ARG A 181 -20.52 -3.98 12.61
N TYR A 182 -19.67 -3.02 12.30
CA TYR A 182 -20.01 -1.96 11.35
C TYR A 182 -20.23 -2.48 9.93
N GLU A 183 -19.47 -3.47 9.50
CA GLU A 183 -19.71 -4.12 8.21
C GLU A 183 -21.13 -4.68 8.12
N GLN A 184 -21.57 -5.43 9.13
CA GLN A 184 -22.92 -6.00 9.17
C GLN A 184 -24.01 -4.92 9.20
N GLU A 185 -23.81 -3.84 9.98
CA GLU A 185 -24.72 -2.71 10.02
C GLU A 185 -24.88 -2.06 8.65
N TYR A 186 -23.76 -1.82 7.93
CA TYR A 186 -23.80 -1.21 6.60
C TYR A 186 -24.36 -2.14 5.54
N ILE A 187 -24.06 -3.44 5.58
CA ILE A 187 -24.72 -4.41 4.69
C ILE A 187 -26.23 -4.36 4.88
N ALA A 188 -26.71 -4.39 6.11
CA ALA A 188 -28.14 -4.36 6.42
C ALA A 188 -28.81 -3.03 5.97
N LYS A 189 -28.10 -1.91 6.06
CA LYS A 189 -28.57 -0.59 5.64
C LYS A 189 -28.61 -0.44 4.13
N LEU A 190 -27.56 -0.86 3.43
CA LEU A 190 -27.39 -0.67 1.99
C LEU A 190 -28.19 -1.67 1.17
N SER A 191 -28.44 -2.89 1.70
CA SER A 191 -29.27 -3.90 1.02
C SER A 191 -30.77 -3.57 1.01
N LYS A 192 -31.20 -2.50 1.70
CA LYS A 192 -32.61 -2.06 1.75
C LYS A 192 -32.89 -0.91 0.76
N LYS A 193 -31.87 -0.43 0.06
CA LYS A 193 -31.99 0.58 -0.99
C LYS A 193 -32.08 -0.07 -2.36
#